data_ae3a87606f6a0e1053d9cc7426cd6123
#
_entry.id   ae3a87606f6a0e1053d9cc7426cd6123
#
_cell.length_a   1.000
_cell.length_b   1.000
_cell.length_c   1.000
_cell.angle_alpha   90.00
_cell.angle_beta   90.00
_cell.angle_gamma   90.00
#
_symmetry.space_group_name_H-M   'P 1'
#
loop_
_entity.id
_entity.type
_entity.pdbx_description
1 polymer ?
#
loop_
_entity_poly.entity_id
_entity_poly.type
_entity_poly.pdbx_seq_one_letter_code
_entity_poly.pdbx_strand_id
1 'polypeptide(L)'
;MVMSSPVKQRAVIDIRATADAHRDIADDLPAIHGLSDADTIASLHGIGKATVLKIYMQGGFSLSKVGDVEADMQSVEAQSIKFICAAYGKVAESCKSMTECRVKMWRHKIGKSGASSVKLCTLPPTSDALIQNIHRCHLQVATWKAALLESPPNMDPTDYGWELDHQSILMPRTLPSETLTAPPHILQLMHCNCKTSGCRTASCSCSKLGCTVFCLCESWDSCKNPITRKNRTTNRTLTKGMRKWH
;
A
#
# COMPACT_ATOMS: atom_id res chain seq x y z
N MET A 1 -29.87 20.60 9.24
CA MET A 1 -29.65 19.98 7.92
C MET A 1 -29.70 18.47 8.10
N VAL A 2 -30.47 17.78 7.26
CA VAL A 2 -30.61 16.33 7.35
C VAL A 2 -30.22 15.67 6.04
N MET A 3 -29.64 14.48 6.12
CA MET A 3 -29.33 13.65 4.98
C MET A 3 -30.23 12.42 4.98
N SER A 4 -30.91 12.17 3.87
CA SER A 4 -31.72 10.95 3.68
C SER A 4 -31.11 10.07 2.61
N SER A 5 -31.12 8.76 2.81
CA SER A 5 -30.71 7.80 1.79
C SER A 5 -31.84 7.59 0.79
N PRO A 6 -31.55 7.45 -0.52
CA PRO A 6 -32.55 7.05 -1.50
C PRO A 6 -33.06 5.62 -1.30
N VAL A 7 -32.41 4.83 -0.46
CA VAL A 7 -32.83 3.47 -0.13
C VAL A 7 -33.82 3.51 1.01
N LYS A 8 -35.05 3.05 0.76
CA LYS A 8 -36.26 3.17 1.63
C LYS A 8 -36.14 2.68 3.08
N GLN A 9 -35.07 2.07 3.51
CA GLN A 9 -34.91 1.49 4.86
C GLN A 9 -33.81 2.12 5.70
N ARG A 10 -33.18 3.23 5.25
CA ARG A 10 -32.15 3.90 6.05
C ARG A 10 -32.73 5.08 6.81
N ALA A 11 -32.36 5.18 8.08
CA ALA A 11 -32.75 6.29 8.93
C ALA A 11 -32.29 7.65 8.35
N VAL A 12 -33.08 8.66 8.56
CA VAL A 12 -32.68 10.05 8.31
C VAL A 12 -31.58 10.42 9.31
N ILE A 13 -30.46 10.94 8.82
CA ILE A 13 -29.33 11.35 9.65
C ILE A 13 -29.38 12.85 9.84
N ASP A 14 -29.45 13.30 11.10
CA ASP A 14 -29.23 14.69 11.45
C ASP A 14 -27.73 14.99 11.42
N ILE A 15 -27.29 15.74 10.41
CA ILE A 15 -25.87 16.03 10.18
C ILE A 15 -25.29 16.85 11.34
N ARG A 16 -26.07 17.82 11.89
CA ARG A 16 -25.60 18.66 13.00
C ARG A 16 -25.43 17.84 14.28
N ALA A 17 -26.43 17.05 14.64
CA ALA A 17 -26.36 16.18 15.81
C ALA A 17 -25.24 15.16 15.69
N THR A 18 -25.00 14.64 14.49
CA THR A 18 -23.88 13.71 14.20
C THR A 18 -22.53 14.40 14.33
N ALA A 19 -22.37 15.60 13.78
CA ALA A 19 -21.15 16.38 13.90
C ALA A 19 -20.84 16.76 15.35
N ASP A 20 -21.87 17.16 16.12
CA ASP A 20 -21.73 17.50 17.54
C ASP A 20 -21.35 16.28 18.39
N ALA A 21 -21.89 15.10 18.08
CA ALA A 21 -21.58 13.86 18.77
C ALA A 21 -20.16 13.31 18.49
N HIS A 22 -19.53 13.75 17.39
CA HIS A 22 -18.21 13.30 16.94
C HIS A 22 -17.24 14.47 16.75
N ARG A 23 -17.42 15.55 17.47
CA ARG A 23 -16.63 16.79 17.34
C ARG A 23 -15.14 16.56 17.62
N ASP A 24 -14.82 15.64 18.51
CA ASP A 24 -13.47 15.25 18.92
C ASP A 24 -12.64 14.60 17.80
N ILE A 25 -13.29 14.04 16.78
CA ILE A 25 -12.64 13.38 15.65
C ILE A 25 -12.94 14.06 14.30
N ALA A 26 -13.85 15.03 14.27
CA ALA A 26 -14.38 15.60 13.03
C ALA A 26 -13.29 16.17 12.12
N ASP A 27 -12.30 16.85 12.68
CA ASP A 27 -11.21 17.49 11.94
C ASP A 27 -10.28 16.48 11.27
N ASP A 28 -10.10 15.30 11.86
CA ASP A 28 -9.25 14.25 11.33
C ASP A 28 -10.01 13.21 10.47
N LEU A 29 -11.37 13.25 10.44
CA LEU A 29 -12.17 12.33 9.63
C LEU A 29 -11.81 12.33 8.14
N PRO A 30 -11.55 13.48 7.47
CA PRO A 30 -11.10 13.48 6.08
C PRO A 30 -9.78 12.72 5.89
N ALA A 31 -8.83 12.89 6.82
CA ALA A 31 -7.54 12.19 6.78
C ALA A 31 -7.70 10.68 7.02
N ILE A 32 -8.52 10.28 8.00
CA ILE A 32 -8.85 8.87 8.27
C ILE A 32 -9.48 8.22 7.04
N HIS A 33 -10.43 8.94 6.42
CA HIS A 33 -11.11 8.48 5.20
C HIS A 33 -10.12 8.32 4.04
N GLY A 34 -9.31 9.35 3.76
CA GLY A 34 -8.35 9.33 2.67
C GLY A 34 -7.28 8.24 2.82
N LEU A 35 -6.66 8.13 4.00
CA LEU A 35 -5.60 7.15 4.24
C LEU A 35 -6.07 5.69 4.18
N SER A 36 -7.35 5.44 4.36
CA SER A 36 -7.88 4.06 4.34
C SER A 36 -8.26 3.57 2.95
N ASP A 37 -8.82 4.43 2.12
CA ASP A 37 -9.28 4.17 0.75
C ASP A 37 -10.02 5.40 0.23
N ALA A 38 -9.63 5.93 -0.92
CA ALA A 38 -10.36 6.98 -1.63
C ALA A 38 -10.13 6.83 -3.13
N ASP A 39 -10.87 7.56 -3.96
CA ASP A 39 -10.80 7.43 -5.41
C ASP A 39 -9.38 7.64 -5.96
N THR A 40 -8.59 8.46 -5.28
CA THR A 40 -7.20 8.80 -5.67
C THR A 40 -6.14 8.05 -4.88
N ILE A 41 -6.52 7.25 -3.88
CA ILE A 41 -5.62 6.57 -2.95
C ILE A 41 -5.93 5.07 -2.95
N ALA A 42 -4.89 4.25 -3.12
CA ALA A 42 -5.03 2.80 -3.15
C ALA A 42 -5.48 2.25 -1.79
N SER A 43 -6.41 1.30 -1.82
CA SER A 43 -6.86 0.57 -0.63
C SER A 43 -5.75 -0.26 -0.01
N LEU A 44 -5.81 -0.41 1.30
CA LEU A 44 -4.90 -1.25 2.08
C LEU A 44 -5.51 -2.63 2.29
N HIS A 45 -4.77 -3.69 1.93
CA HIS A 45 -5.30 -5.06 2.01
C HIS A 45 -5.76 -5.43 3.43
N GLY A 46 -7.03 -5.78 3.56
CA GLY A 46 -7.65 -6.21 4.82
C GLY A 46 -7.94 -5.08 5.81
N ILE A 47 -7.78 -3.84 5.41
CA ILE A 47 -8.05 -2.66 6.24
C ILE A 47 -9.16 -1.85 5.57
N GLY A 48 -10.30 -1.77 6.24
CA GLY A 48 -11.43 -0.95 5.79
C GLY A 48 -11.69 0.23 6.72
N LYS A 49 -12.58 1.14 6.32
CA LYS A 49 -12.92 2.37 7.04
C LYS A 49 -13.33 2.14 8.49
N ALA A 50 -14.13 1.11 8.77
CA ALA A 50 -14.53 0.77 10.13
C ALA A 50 -13.33 0.38 11.02
N THR A 51 -12.33 -0.30 10.45
CA THR A 51 -11.12 -0.68 11.18
C THR A 51 -10.30 0.55 11.55
N VAL A 52 -10.03 1.43 10.60
CA VAL A 52 -9.22 2.64 10.84
C VAL A 52 -9.91 3.60 11.80
N LEU A 53 -11.24 3.78 11.69
CA LEU A 53 -12.00 4.60 12.60
C LEU A 53 -11.95 4.04 14.04
N LYS A 54 -12.13 2.73 14.20
CA LYS A 54 -12.00 2.06 15.50
C LYS A 54 -10.63 2.27 16.12
N ILE A 55 -9.56 2.13 15.35
CA ILE A 55 -8.19 2.34 15.80
C ILE A 55 -7.98 3.80 16.22
N TYR A 56 -8.44 4.75 15.41
CA TYR A 56 -8.33 6.16 15.73
C TYR A 56 -9.04 6.50 17.05
N MET A 57 -10.26 6.00 17.26
CA MET A 57 -11.05 6.20 18.48
C MET A 57 -10.44 5.56 19.74
N GLN A 58 -9.54 4.60 19.61
CA GLN A 58 -8.78 4.05 20.74
C GLN A 58 -7.76 5.06 21.31
N GLY A 59 -7.51 6.15 20.57
CA GLY A 59 -6.65 7.24 20.98
C GLY A 59 -5.16 7.05 20.64
N GLY A 60 -4.38 8.09 20.92
CA GLY A 60 -2.92 8.07 20.71
C GLY A 60 -2.48 8.45 19.30
N PHE A 61 -3.41 8.87 18.43
CA PHE A 61 -3.13 9.35 17.09
C PHE A 61 -3.59 10.79 16.90
N SER A 62 -2.88 11.50 16.05
CA SER A 62 -3.29 12.77 15.47
C SER A 62 -2.95 12.72 13.99
N LEU A 63 -3.85 13.18 13.16
CA LEU A 63 -3.68 13.32 11.72
C LEU A 63 -3.81 14.78 11.28
N SER A 64 -3.68 15.70 12.21
CA SER A 64 -3.86 17.15 12.00
C SER A 64 -2.98 17.71 10.90
N LYS A 65 -1.80 17.10 10.66
CA LYS A 65 -0.89 17.51 9.59
C LYS A 65 -1.31 17.03 8.20
N VAL A 66 -2.20 16.03 8.12
CA VAL A 66 -2.73 15.56 6.83
C VAL A 66 -3.74 16.57 6.29
N GLY A 67 -3.44 17.17 5.16
CA GLY A 67 -4.24 18.25 4.56
C GLY A 67 -4.06 19.62 5.22
N ASP A 68 -3.01 19.82 6.00
CA ASP A 68 -2.53 21.11 6.46
C ASP A 68 -1.47 21.62 5.48
N VAL A 69 -1.78 22.63 4.69
CA VAL A 69 -0.93 23.14 3.62
C VAL A 69 0.40 23.72 4.10
N GLU A 70 0.47 24.12 5.38
CA GLU A 70 1.69 24.65 6.00
C GLU A 70 2.53 23.54 6.67
N ALA A 71 2.03 22.29 6.65
CA ALA A 71 2.76 21.19 7.27
C ALA A 71 3.94 20.74 6.41
N ASP A 72 5.07 20.48 7.05
CA ASP A 72 6.16 19.79 6.38
C ASP A 72 5.78 18.34 6.07
N MET A 73 6.17 17.85 4.90
CA MET A 73 5.80 16.51 4.43
C MET A 73 6.35 15.38 5.31
N GLN A 74 7.46 15.61 5.99
CA GLN A 74 8.06 14.63 6.90
C GLN A 74 7.15 14.35 8.12
N SER A 75 6.52 15.41 8.66
CA SER A 75 5.52 15.29 9.73
C SER A 75 4.24 14.62 9.25
N VAL A 76 3.77 14.93 8.04
CA VAL A 76 2.61 14.28 7.40
C VAL A 76 2.85 12.77 7.25
N GLU A 77 4.02 12.40 6.72
CA GLU A 77 4.43 11.00 6.54
C GLU A 77 4.53 10.28 7.89
N ALA A 78 5.17 10.90 8.89
CA ALA A 78 5.36 10.28 10.20
C ALA A 78 4.02 9.98 10.91
N GLN A 79 3.07 10.94 10.91
CA GLN A 79 1.74 10.73 11.47
C GLN A 79 0.98 9.63 10.73
N SER A 80 1.00 9.66 9.41
CA SER A 80 0.31 8.70 8.56
C SER A 80 0.87 7.29 8.70
N ILE A 81 2.19 7.12 8.69
CA ILE A 81 2.86 5.82 8.85
C ILE A 81 2.54 5.21 10.21
N LYS A 82 2.64 6.00 11.29
CA LYS A 82 2.30 5.55 12.65
C LYS A 82 0.86 5.02 12.71
N PHE A 83 -0.08 5.76 12.16
CA PHE A 83 -1.50 5.39 12.13
C PHE A 83 -1.77 4.14 11.29
N ILE A 84 -1.19 4.06 10.09
CA ILE A 84 -1.35 2.90 9.20
C ILE A 84 -0.70 1.64 9.80
N CYS A 85 0.46 1.75 10.45
CA CYS A 85 1.06 0.62 11.16
C CYS A 85 0.13 0.07 12.24
N ALA A 86 -0.50 0.92 13.03
CA ALA A 86 -1.47 0.50 14.04
C ALA A 86 -2.70 -0.20 13.41
N ALA A 87 -3.14 0.26 12.24
CA ALA A 87 -4.26 -0.36 11.53
C ALA A 87 -3.97 -1.83 11.11
N TYR A 88 -2.71 -2.21 10.94
CA TYR A 88 -2.30 -3.61 10.74
C TYR A 88 -2.27 -4.44 12.04
N GLY A 89 -2.66 -3.86 13.18
CA GLY A 89 -2.87 -4.52 14.45
C GLY A 89 -1.61 -4.60 15.33
N LYS A 90 -1.76 -5.22 16.51
CA LYS A 90 -0.74 -5.25 17.59
C LYS A 90 0.66 -5.66 17.15
N VAL A 91 0.78 -6.53 16.15
CA VAL A 91 2.09 -6.98 15.63
C VAL A 91 2.86 -5.83 14.97
N ALA A 92 2.14 -4.90 14.37
CA ALA A 92 2.71 -3.81 13.59
C ALA A 92 2.65 -2.44 14.28
N GLU A 93 1.87 -2.31 15.35
CA GLU A 93 1.62 -1.04 16.05
C GLU A 93 2.91 -0.32 16.50
N SER A 94 3.92 -1.07 16.92
CA SER A 94 5.21 -0.52 17.37
C SER A 94 6.20 -0.22 16.24
N CYS A 95 5.82 -0.48 14.98
CA CYS A 95 6.71 -0.28 13.84
C CYS A 95 6.91 1.22 13.56
N LYS A 96 8.14 1.59 13.26
CA LYS A 96 8.52 2.96 12.90
C LYS A 96 8.55 3.20 11.40
N SER A 97 8.48 2.15 10.60
CA SER A 97 8.48 2.22 9.13
C SER A 97 7.59 1.14 8.53
N MET A 98 7.14 1.38 7.31
CA MET A 98 6.34 0.40 6.59
C MET A 98 7.15 -0.84 6.19
N THR A 99 8.43 -0.70 5.94
CA THR A 99 9.34 -1.84 5.72
C THR A 99 9.38 -2.76 6.93
N GLU A 100 9.54 -2.21 8.14
CA GLU A 100 9.50 -2.98 9.38
C GLU A 100 8.14 -3.66 9.58
N CYS A 101 7.06 -2.92 9.39
CA CYS A 101 5.69 -3.43 9.45
C CYS A 101 5.50 -4.61 8.49
N ARG A 102 5.94 -4.47 7.24
CA ARG A 102 5.84 -5.51 6.21
C ARG A 102 6.60 -6.79 6.59
N VAL A 103 7.82 -6.66 7.12
CA VAL A 103 8.64 -7.80 7.58
C VAL A 103 7.99 -8.50 8.79
N LYS A 104 7.54 -7.74 9.79
CA LYS A 104 6.86 -8.31 10.97
C LYS A 104 5.57 -9.05 10.57
N MET A 105 4.76 -8.45 9.69
CA MET A 105 3.54 -9.08 9.20
C MET A 105 3.82 -10.34 8.37
N TRP A 106 4.86 -10.34 7.56
CA TRP A 106 5.29 -11.53 6.83
C TRP A 106 5.69 -12.66 7.77
N ARG A 107 6.55 -12.39 8.77
CA ARG A 107 6.96 -13.38 9.80
C ARG A 107 5.75 -13.92 10.55
N HIS A 108 4.83 -13.04 10.95
CA HIS A 108 3.63 -13.44 11.68
C HIS A 108 2.72 -14.37 10.86
N LYS A 109 2.56 -14.09 9.57
CA LYS A 109 1.75 -14.92 8.67
C LYS A 109 2.38 -16.30 8.43
N ILE A 110 3.69 -16.37 8.24
CA ILE A 110 4.42 -17.65 8.12
C ILE A 110 4.26 -18.48 9.39
N GLY A 111 4.47 -17.88 10.56
CA GLY A 111 4.40 -18.58 11.84
C GLY A 111 3.01 -19.14 12.17
N LYS A 112 1.95 -18.51 11.67
CA LYS A 112 0.57 -18.95 11.96
C LYS A 112 0.04 -20.07 11.05
N SER A 113 0.43 -20.08 9.80
CA SER A 113 -0.31 -20.89 8.82
C SER A 113 0.32 -22.23 8.53
N GLY A 114 1.56 -22.50 8.99
CA GLY A 114 2.31 -23.65 8.46
C GLY A 114 2.40 -23.63 6.92
N ALA A 115 1.88 -22.54 6.30
CA ALA A 115 1.78 -22.38 4.87
C ALA A 115 3.13 -22.03 4.30
N SER A 116 3.50 -22.72 3.29
CA SER A 116 4.77 -22.60 2.59
C SER A 116 5.02 -21.25 1.92
N SER A 117 3.99 -20.40 1.76
CA SER A 117 4.18 -19.08 1.16
C SER A 117 3.11 -18.06 1.55
N VAL A 118 3.54 -16.84 1.80
CA VAL A 118 2.67 -15.68 2.02
C VAL A 118 2.49 -14.91 0.72
N LYS A 119 1.25 -14.67 0.32
CA LYS A 119 0.97 -13.84 -0.87
C LYS A 119 1.40 -12.40 -0.61
N LEU A 120 2.30 -11.85 -1.42
CA LEU A 120 2.83 -10.50 -1.25
C LEU A 120 1.76 -9.40 -1.30
N CYS A 121 0.70 -9.59 -2.09
CA CYS A 121 -0.43 -8.66 -2.16
C CYS A 121 -1.23 -8.55 -0.85
N THR A 122 -1.05 -9.50 0.09
CA THR A 122 -1.72 -9.48 1.40
C THR A 122 -0.87 -8.82 2.49
N LEU A 123 0.32 -8.36 2.14
CA LEU A 123 1.20 -7.64 3.04
C LEU A 123 0.95 -6.12 2.96
N PRO A 124 1.36 -5.35 3.98
CA PRO A 124 1.39 -3.90 3.89
C PRO A 124 2.11 -3.42 2.62
N PRO A 125 1.83 -2.22 2.10
CA PRO A 125 2.55 -1.65 0.96
C PRO A 125 4.05 -1.52 1.27
N THR A 126 4.89 -1.33 0.25
CA THR A 126 6.27 -0.89 0.45
C THR A 126 6.30 0.54 0.97
N SER A 127 7.40 0.96 1.60
CA SER A 127 7.53 2.33 2.10
C SER A 127 7.34 3.36 0.98
N ASP A 128 8.00 3.16 -0.15
CA ASP A 128 7.92 4.09 -1.27
C ASP A 128 6.50 4.19 -1.85
N ALA A 129 5.80 3.06 -2.01
CA ALA A 129 4.42 3.05 -2.47
C ALA A 129 3.47 3.74 -1.48
N LEU A 130 3.69 3.54 -0.18
CA LEU A 130 2.89 4.20 0.84
C LEU A 130 3.13 5.71 0.85
N ILE A 131 4.37 6.17 0.73
CA ILE A 131 4.70 7.60 0.67
C ILE A 131 3.94 8.27 -0.47
N GLN A 132 3.92 7.70 -1.67
CA GLN A 132 3.15 8.25 -2.79
C GLN A 132 1.64 8.31 -2.48
N ASN A 133 1.10 7.31 -1.80
CA ASN A 133 -0.30 7.33 -1.36
C ASN A 133 -0.56 8.41 -0.28
N ILE A 134 0.34 8.60 0.66
CA ILE A 134 0.25 9.63 1.70
C ILE A 134 0.26 11.03 1.08
N HIS A 135 1.15 11.28 0.12
CA HIS A 135 1.22 12.54 -0.58
C HIS A 135 -0.09 12.85 -1.32
N ARG A 136 -0.63 11.89 -2.07
CA ARG A 136 -1.93 12.05 -2.72
C ARG A 136 -3.06 12.27 -1.72
N CYS A 137 -3.03 11.56 -0.58
CA CYS A 137 -4.00 11.75 0.49
C CYS A 137 -3.91 13.15 1.07
N HIS A 138 -2.71 13.66 1.32
CA HIS A 138 -2.50 15.01 1.82
C HIS A 138 -3.09 16.07 0.88
N LEU A 139 -2.80 16.00 -0.41
CA LEU A 139 -3.38 16.87 -1.43
C LEU A 139 -4.91 16.79 -1.45
N GLN A 140 -5.46 15.58 -1.44
CA GLN A 140 -6.90 15.34 -1.49
C GLN A 140 -7.61 15.92 -0.25
N VAL A 141 -7.04 15.71 0.93
CA VAL A 141 -7.60 16.25 2.19
C VAL A 141 -7.48 17.76 2.23
N ALA A 142 -6.37 18.35 1.78
CA ALA A 142 -6.23 19.80 1.64
C ALA A 142 -7.30 20.37 0.71
N THR A 143 -7.53 19.72 -0.43
CA THR A 143 -8.58 20.10 -1.37
C THR A 143 -9.98 20.04 -0.73
N TRP A 144 -10.30 18.98 0.03
CA TRP A 144 -11.58 18.87 0.73
C TRP A 144 -11.76 19.94 1.79
N LYS A 145 -10.71 20.23 2.60
CA LYS A 145 -10.74 21.28 3.61
C LYS A 145 -10.91 22.67 3.00
N ALA A 146 -10.38 22.87 1.80
CA ALA A 146 -10.48 24.15 1.08
C ALA A 146 -11.73 24.30 0.21
N ALA A 147 -12.62 23.29 0.16
CA ALA A 147 -13.77 23.26 -0.76
C ALA A 147 -14.75 24.44 -0.62
N LEU A 148 -14.77 25.11 0.53
CA LEU A 148 -15.63 26.28 0.80
C LEU A 148 -14.84 27.60 0.80
N LEU A 149 -13.55 27.58 0.49
CA LEU A 149 -12.76 28.81 0.40
C LEU A 149 -12.96 29.47 -0.97
N GLU A 150 -13.07 30.78 -0.99
CA GLU A 150 -13.15 31.58 -2.22
C GLU A 150 -11.87 31.45 -3.06
N SER A 151 -10.73 31.39 -2.38
CA SER A 151 -9.41 31.20 -2.99
C SER A 151 -8.69 30.01 -2.35
N PRO A 152 -8.88 28.79 -2.88
CA PRO A 152 -8.19 27.63 -2.35
C PRO A 152 -6.67 27.71 -2.60
N PRO A 153 -5.84 27.10 -1.74
CA PRO A 153 -4.41 27.06 -1.94
C PRO A 153 -4.05 26.39 -3.27
N ASN A 154 -3.12 26.99 -4.00
CA ASN A 154 -2.62 26.40 -5.23
C ASN A 154 -1.53 25.36 -4.91
N MET A 155 -1.88 24.08 -5.03
CA MET A 155 -0.99 22.95 -4.79
C MET A 155 -0.79 22.20 -6.11
N ASP A 156 0.46 22.12 -6.59
CA ASP A 156 0.75 21.35 -7.82
C ASP A 156 0.67 19.84 -7.52
N PRO A 157 -0.24 19.10 -8.17
CA PRO A 157 -0.34 17.65 -7.96
C PRO A 157 0.97 16.89 -8.18
N THR A 158 1.86 17.40 -9.03
CA THR A 158 3.14 16.74 -9.33
C THR A 158 4.09 16.67 -8.13
N ASP A 159 3.91 17.53 -7.14
CA ASP A 159 4.63 17.51 -5.86
C ASP A 159 4.03 16.47 -4.88
N TYR A 160 2.82 15.99 -5.16
CA TYR A 160 2.03 15.14 -4.26
C TYR A 160 1.71 13.77 -4.83
N GLY A 161 2.69 13.10 -5.42
CA GLY A 161 2.57 11.71 -5.85
C GLY A 161 1.83 11.51 -7.17
N TRP A 162 1.73 12.56 -7.99
CA TRP A 162 1.24 12.52 -9.35
C TRP A 162 2.35 12.83 -10.34
N GLU A 163 2.18 12.45 -11.58
CA GLU A 163 3.06 12.78 -12.69
C GLU A 163 2.25 13.02 -13.97
N LEU A 164 2.78 13.79 -14.88
CA LEU A 164 2.18 13.96 -16.20
C LEU A 164 2.75 12.91 -17.15
N ASP A 165 1.89 12.22 -17.88
CA ASP A 165 2.32 11.33 -18.95
C ASP A 165 2.74 12.12 -20.19
N HIS A 166 3.14 11.41 -21.25
CA HIS A 166 3.54 11.99 -22.53
C HIS A 166 2.42 12.74 -23.28
N GLN A 167 1.15 12.61 -22.84
CA GLN A 167 0.00 13.32 -23.34
C GLN A 167 -0.46 14.45 -22.41
N SER A 168 0.35 14.78 -21.39
CA SER A 168 0.02 15.74 -20.33
C SER A 168 -1.22 15.36 -19.51
N ILE A 169 -1.53 14.05 -19.43
CA ILE A 169 -2.58 13.53 -18.55
C ILE A 169 -1.97 13.27 -17.18
N LEU A 170 -2.68 13.72 -16.15
CA LEU A 170 -2.27 13.52 -14.76
C LEU A 170 -2.47 12.05 -14.36
N MET A 171 -1.39 11.37 -14.04
CA MET A 171 -1.36 9.96 -13.64
C MET A 171 -0.77 9.80 -12.24
N PRO A 172 -1.22 8.81 -11.44
CA PRO A 172 -0.54 8.50 -10.19
C PRO A 172 0.91 8.11 -10.46
N ARG A 173 1.86 8.73 -9.76
CA ARG A 173 3.28 8.35 -9.85
C ARG A 173 3.45 6.90 -9.43
N THR A 174 3.98 6.09 -10.35
CA THR A 174 4.24 4.68 -10.14
C THR A 174 5.71 4.45 -9.78
N LEU A 175 5.97 3.42 -8.99
CA LEU A 175 7.34 3.04 -8.69
C LEU A 175 7.98 2.38 -9.93
N PRO A 176 9.29 2.58 -10.15
CA PRO A 176 10.02 1.91 -11.22
C PRO A 176 9.81 0.40 -11.15
N SER A 177 9.78 -0.26 -12.31
CA SER A 177 9.56 -1.72 -12.41
C SER A 177 10.62 -2.54 -11.67
N GLU A 178 11.81 -1.97 -11.49
CA GLU A 178 12.95 -2.55 -10.76
C GLU A 178 12.83 -2.43 -9.25
N THR A 179 11.85 -1.66 -8.74
CA THR A 179 11.64 -1.48 -7.30
C THR A 179 11.28 -2.81 -6.65
N LEU A 180 12.12 -3.26 -5.74
CA LEU A 180 11.92 -4.53 -5.05
C LEU A 180 10.75 -4.44 -4.07
N THR A 181 9.85 -5.42 -4.13
CA THR A 181 8.68 -5.52 -3.24
C THR A 181 9.02 -5.97 -1.82
N ALA A 182 10.25 -6.42 -1.60
CA ALA A 182 10.83 -6.74 -0.30
C ALA A 182 12.37 -6.75 -0.41
N PRO A 183 13.12 -6.70 0.71
CA PRO A 183 14.57 -6.86 0.69
C PRO A 183 15.00 -8.13 -0.06
N PRO A 184 16.12 -8.10 -0.82
CA PRO A 184 16.54 -9.22 -1.67
C PRO A 184 16.64 -10.56 -0.93
N HIS A 185 17.17 -10.55 0.29
CA HIS A 185 17.30 -11.76 1.11
C HIS A 185 15.93 -12.36 1.53
N ILE A 186 14.88 -11.54 1.66
CA ILE A 186 13.52 -12.01 1.91
C ILE A 186 12.90 -12.57 0.62
N LEU A 187 13.12 -11.91 -0.51
CA LEU A 187 12.63 -12.40 -1.81
C LEU A 187 13.22 -13.76 -2.16
N GLN A 188 14.48 -14.01 -1.80
CA GLN A 188 15.14 -15.30 -2.00
C GLN A 188 14.50 -16.44 -1.19
N LEU A 189 13.86 -16.15 -0.05
CA LEU A 189 13.14 -17.13 0.76
C LEU A 189 11.71 -17.40 0.28
N MET A 190 11.22 -16.61 -0.66
CA MET A 190 9.88 -16.82 -1.23
C MET A 190 9.89 -18.05 -2.12
N HIS A 191 8.93 -18.93 -1.93
CA HIS A 191 8.77 -20.14 -2.73
C HIS A 191 7.29 -20.43 -3.01
N CYS A 192 7.02 -21.25 -3.98
CA CYS A 192 5.69 -21.73 -4.31
C CYS A 192 5.60 -23.25 -4.28
N ASN A 193 4.39 -23.75 -4.06
CA ASN A 193 4.07 -25.19 -4.05
C ASN A 193 3.35 -25.63 -5.34
N CYS A 194 3.61 -24.98 -6.46
CA CYS A 194 2.97 -25.29 -7.72
C CYS A 194 3.48 -26.63 -8.26
N LYS A 195 2.60 -27.65 -8.29
CA LYS A 195 2.92 -28.97 -8.82
C LYS A 195 2.55 -29.11 -10.32
N THR A 196 1.40 -28.59 -10.73
CA THR A 196 0.84 -28.83 -12.06
C THR A 196 0.69 -27.58 -12.93
N SER A 197 0.52 -26.39 -12.33
CA SER A 197 0.28 -25.14 -13.08
C SER A 197 1.53 -24.56 -13.76
N GLY A 198 2.70 -25.12 -13.49
CA GLY A 198 3.98 -24.61 -14.02
C GLY A 198 4.26 -23.15 -13.67
N CYS A 199 3.67 -22.63 -12.61
CA CYS A 199 3.85 -21.26 -12.11
C CYS A 199 3.39 -20.16 -13.09
N ARG A 200 2.43 -20.44 -13.95
CA ARG A 200 1.87 -19.48 -14.92
C ARG A 200 0.69 -18.69 -14.40
N THR A 201 0.00 -19.19 -13.37
CA THR A 201 -1.25 -18.60 -12.90
C THR A 201 -1.01 -17.47 -11.89
N ALA A 202 -1.92 -16.51 -11.83
CA ALA A 202 -1.90 -15.43 -10.84
C ALA A 202 -1.98 -15.94 -9.37
N SER A 203 -2.44 -17.17 -9.16
CA SER A 203 -2.46 -17.82 -7.85
C SER A 203 -1.07 -18.29 -7.38
N CYS A 204 -0.08 -18.37 -8.26
CA CYS A 204 1.29 -18.70 -7.88
C CYS A 204 1.93 -17.54 -7.11
N SER A 205 2.45 -17.82 -5.92
CA SER A 205 3.14 -16.81 -5.07
C SER A 205 4.34 -16.17 -5.78
N CYS A 206 4.96 -16.88 -6.70
CA CYS A 206 6.13 -16.42 -7.45
C CYS A 206 5.79 -15.85 -8.84
N SER A 207 4.51 -15.70 -9.20
CA SER A 207 4.10 -15.31 -10.56
C SER A 207 4.69 -13.99 -11.03
N LYS A 208 4.88 -13.02 -10.11
CA LYS A 208 5.43 -11.68 -10.40
C LYS A 208 6.91 -11.51 -10.01
N LEU A 209 7.53 -12.49 -9.35
CA LEU A 209 8.88 -12.39 -8.79
C LEU A 209 9.88 -13.35 -9.44
N GLY A 210 9.39 -14.39 -10.09
CA GLY A 210 10.19 -15.53 -10.49
C GLY A 210 10.31 -16.57 -9.37
N CYS A 211 10.49 -17.83 -9.76
CA CYS A 211 10.73 -18.93 -8.84
C CYS A 211 12.17 -18.96 -8.35
N THR A 212 12.36 -19.31 -7.09
CA THR A 212 13.67 -19.52 -6.46
C THR A 212 14.02 -21.01 -6.44
N VAL A 213 15.23 -21.32 -6.00
CA VAL A 213 15.69 -22.72 -5.80
C VAL A 213 14.89 -23.47 -4.73
N PHE A 214 14.18 -22.76 -3.87
CA PHE A 214 13.32 -23.34 -2.83
C PHE A 214 11.89 -23.66 -3.30
N CYS A 215 11.55 -23.33 -4.55
CA CYS A 215 10.23 -23.63 -5.09
C CYS A 215 10.05 -25.12 -5.35
N LEU A 216 8.90 -25.67 -4.96
CA LEU A 216 8.53 -27.07 -5.19
C LEU A 216 7.92 -27.31 -6.60
N CYS A 217 7.93 -26.31 -7.46
CA CYS A 217 7.62 -26.52 -8.87
C CYS A 217 8.70 -27.40 -9.50
N GLU A 218 8.27 -28.37 -10.33
CA GLU A 218 9.10 -29.39 -10.96
C GLU A 218 10.58 -29.02 -11.18
N SER A 219 11.47 -28.98 -11.60
CA SER A 219 12.82 -28.47 -11.54
C SER A 219 12.89 -26.98 -11.89
N TRP A 220 13.90 -26.30 -11.40
CA TRP A 220 14.25 -24.93 -11.80
C TRP A 220 14.30 -24.78 -13.33
N ASP A 221 14.75 -25.83 -14.03
CA ASP A 221 14.90 -25.84 -15.49
C ASP A 221 13.58 -26.00 -16.25
N SER A 222 12.58 -26.63 -15.68
CA SER A 222 11.26 -26.82 -16.28
C SER A 222 10.24 -25.76 -15.88
N CYS A 223 10.55 -24.88 -14.92
CA CYS A 223 9.64 -23.85 -14.44
C CYS A 223 9.21 -22.90 -15.58
N LYS A 224 7.90 -22.78 -15.77
CA LYS A 224 7.28 -21.99 -16.84
C LYS A 224 7.01 -20.55 -16.42
N ASN A 225 7.44 -20.11 -15.24
CA ASN A 225 7.32 -18.73 -14.80
C ASN A 225 8.07 -17.81 -15.78
N PRO A 226 7.40 -16.77 -16.36
CA PRO A 226 8.02 -15.90 -17.36
C PRO A 226 9.28 -15.18 -16.88
N ILE A 227 9.29 -14.74 -15.62
CA ILE A 227 10.41 -14.01 -15.01
C ILE A 227 11.60 -14.97 -14.80
N THR A 228 11.35 -16.16 -14.27
CA THR A 228 12.41 -17.17 -14.11
C THR A 228 13.02 -17.56 -15.44
N ARG A 229 12.22 -17.67 -16.50
CA ARG A 229 12.72 -17.95 -17.85
C ARG A 229 13.60 -16.83 -18.40
N LYS A 230 13.19 -15.57 -18.20
CA LYS A 230 13.94 -14.39 -18.63
C LYS A 230 15.31 -14.33 -17.95
N ASN A 231 15.33 -14.51 -16.62
CA ASN A 231 16.58 -14.51 -15.85
C ASN A 231 17.54 -15.65 -16.23
N ARG A 232 17.01 -16.82 -16.61
CA ARG A 232 17.82 -17.94 -17.13
C ARG A 232 18.50 -17.60 -18.46
N THR A 233 17.80 -16.94 -19.35
CA THR A 233 18.35 -16.58 -20.66
C THR A 233 19.50 -15.58 -20.50
N THR A 234 19.35 -14.61 -19.60
CA THR A 234 20.38 -13.61 -19.29
C THR A 234 21.62 -14.25 -18.65
N ASN A 235 21.46 -15.16 -17.69
CA ASN A 235 22.59 -15.88 -17.08
C ASN A 235 23.30 -16.82 -18.05
N ARG A 236 22.60 -17.46 -18.99
CA ARG A 236 23.24 -18.30 -20.03
C ARG A 236 24.09 -17.51 -21.02
N THR A 237 23.66 -16.26 -21.32
CA THR A 237 24.48 -15.38 -22.19
C THR A 237 25.73 -14.88 -21.48
N LEU A 238 25.68 -14.57 -20.21
CA LEU A 238 26.83 -14.17 -19.40
C LEU A 238 27.87 -15.31 -19.27
N THR A 239 27.42 -16.53 -18.99
CA THR A 239 28.31 -17.69 -18.84
C THR A 239 28.90 -18.18 -20.19
N LYS A 240 28.24 -17.93 -21.33
CA LYS A 240 28.81 -18.18 -22.65
C LYS A 240 29.87 -17.14 -23.05
N GLY A 241 29.72 -15.87 -22.59
CA GLY A 241 30.72 -14.83 -22.80
C GLY A 241 32.05 -15.10 -22.09
N MET A 242 32.01 -15.64 -20.87
CA MET A 242 33.17 -15.92 -20.05
C MET A 242 33.99 -17.15 -20.54
N ARG A 243 33.45 -18.02 -21.41
CA ARG A 243 34.15 -19.18 -21.97
C ARG A 243 34.91 -18.91 -23.27
N LYS A 244 34.97 -17.66 -23.74
CA LYS A 244 35.70 -17.26 -24.96
C LYS A 244 37.06 -16.62 -24.67
N TRP A 245 37.53 -16.63 -23.42
CA TRP A 245 38.81 -16.06 -23.02
C TRP A 245 39.69 -17.07 -22.27
N HIS A 246 39.81 -18.30 -22.82
CA HIS A 246 40.88 -19.25 -22.48
C HIS A 246 41.38 -19.88 -23.76
#